data_ef7855f4feafe3fbca37c12965cde393
#
_entry.id   ef7855f4feafe3fbca37c12965cde393
#
_cell.length_a   1.000
_cell.length_b   1.000
_cell.length_c   1.000
_cell.angle_alpha   90.00
_cell.angle_beta   90.00
_cell.angle_gamma   90.00
#
_symmetry.space_group_name_H-M   'P 1'
#
loop_
_entity.id
_entity.type
_entity.pdbx_description
1 polymer ?
#
loop_
_entity_poly.entity_id
_entity_poly.type
_entity_poly.pdbx_seq_one_letter_code
_entity_poly.pdbx_strand_id
1 'polypeptide(L)'
;MALAITKDNFEEISASQLPVVIDFSADWCGPRCMIIPIIDELAGEYEGRAVIGKCDVDNNDDIVGKFMVRNIPTIVFIKGGQVVDKQVGACTKADLVKKLEKLL
;
A
#
# COMPACT_ATOMS: atom_id res chain seq x y z
N MET A 1 4.84 -1.16 -12.59
CA MET A 1 5.44 -0.73 -11.32
C MET A 1 4.41 -0.06 -10.44
N ALA A 2 4.57 -0.17 -9.15
CA ALA A 2 3.65 0.48 -8.22
C ALA A 2 3.85 2.00 -8.24
N LEU A 3 2.75 2.72 -8.06
CA LEU A 3 2.75 4.18 -8.02
C LEU A 3 3.41 4.67 -6.73
N ALA A 4 4.24 5.70 -6.83
CA ALA A 4 4.80 6.33 -5.64
C ALA A 4 3.74 7.23 -4.99
N ILE A 5 3.42 6.97 -3.72
CA ILE A 5 2.43 7.73 -2.97
C ILE A 5 3.15 8.78 -2.13
N THR A 6 2.79 10.04 -2.31
CA THR A 6 3.35 11.17 -1.59
C THR A 6 2.25 12.09 -1.11
N LYS A 7 2.60 13.11 -0.32
CA LYS A 7 1.63 14.11 0.11
C LYS A 7 0.97 14.83 -1.07
N ASP A 8 1.64 14.87 -2.22
CA ASP A 8 1.13 15.60 -3.38
C ASP A 8 0.00 14.86 -4.10
N ASN A 9 -0.04 13.52 -4.02
CA ASN A 9 -1.06 12.73 -4.70
C ASN A 9 -1.94 11.90 -3.78
N PHE A 10 -1.65 11.89 -2.49
CA PHE A 10 -2.34 11.03 -1.54
C PHE A 10 -3.85 11.28 -1.49
N GLU A 11 -4.28 12.54 -1.43
CA GLU A 11 -5.71 12.85 -1.33
C GLU A 11 -6.47 12.41 -2.57
N GLU A 12 -5.92 12.67 -3.73
CA GLU A 12 -6.52 12.25 -5.00
C GLU A 12 -6.64 10.73 -5.08
N ILE A 13 -5.58 10.03 -4.70
CA ILE A 13 -5.54 8.58 -4.74
C ILE A 13 -6.54 7.98 -3.76
N SER A 14 -6.57 8.47 -2.52
CA SER A 14 -7.47 7.92 -1.49
C SER A 14 -8.94 8.22 -1.79
N ALA A 15 -9.23 9.24 -2.60
CA ALA A 15 -10.58 9.55 -3.04
C ALA A 15 -11.05 8.69 -4.22
N SER A 16 -10.19 7.83 -4.75
CA SER A 16 -10.54 6.95 -5.86
C SER A 16 -11.69 6.02 -5.49
N GLN A 17 -12.55 5.73 -6.47
CA GLN A 17 -13.62 4.76 -6.29
C GLN A 17 -13.11 3.32 -6.32
N LEU A 18 -11.92 3.11 -6.86
CA LEU A 18 -11.28 1.80 -6.87
C LEU A 18 -10.67 1.51 -5.49
N PRO A 19 -10.54 0.23 -5.13
CA PRO A 19 -9.76 -0.12 -3.94
C PRO A 19 -8.33 0.41 -4.05
N VAL A 20 -7.78 0.90 -2.94
CA VAL A 20 -6.43 1.44 -2.89
C VAL A 20 -5.60 0.61 -1.92
N VAL A 21 -4.43 0.19 -2.35
CA VAL A 21 -3.47 -0.55 -1.52
C VAL A 21 -2.20 0.28 -1.43
N ILE A 22 -1.78 0.58 -0.21
CA ILE A 22 -0.56 1.36 0.03
C ILE A 22 0.42 0.54 0.85
N ASP A 23 1.60 0.30 0.31
CA ASP A 23 2.70 -0.35 1.00
C ASP A 23 3.59 0.71 1.64
N PHE A 24 3.63 0.71 2.97
CA PHE A 24 4.55 1.57 3.73
C PHE A 24 5.82 0.80 4.01
N SER A 25 6.90 1.23 3.40
CA SER A 25 8.20 0.57 3.51
C SER A 25 9.33 1.57 3.34
N ALA A 26 10.57 1.10 3.45
CA ALA A 26 11.76 1.93 3.27
C ALA A 26 12.86 1.10 2.63
N ASP A 27 13.76 1.75 1.91
CA ASP A 27 14.87 1.08 1.23
C ASP A 27 15.78 0.33 2.21
N TRP A 28 15.96 0.88 3.41
CA TRP A 28 16.83 0.28 4.43
C TRP A 28 16.24 -0.94 5.13
N CYS A 29 15.00 -1.26 4.87
CA CYS A 29 14.31 -2.32 5.59
C CYS A 29 14.76 -3.73 5.17
N GLY A 30 15.46 -3.85 4.04
CA GLY A 30 16.14 -5.09 3.64
C GLY A 30 15.21 -6.29 3.50
N PRO A 31 15.61 -7.46 4.06
CA PRO A 31 14.81 -8.68 3.91
C PRO A 31 13.39 -8.57 4.43
N ARG A 32 13.13 -7.68 5.37
CA ARG A 32 11.78 -7.48 5.91
C ARG A 32 10.84 -6.85 4.88
N CYS A 33 11.41 -6.19 3.88
CA CYS A 33 10.64 -5.53 2.83
C CYS A 33 10.70 -6.26 1.49
N MET A 34 10.81 -7.57 1.50
CA MET A 34 10.71 -8.39 0.30
C MET A 34 9.35 -8.26 -0.36
N ILE A 35 8.46 -7.52 0.27
CA ILE A 35 7.14 -7.21 -0.25
C ILE A 35 7.19 -6.27 -1.48
N ILE A 36 8.24 -5.46 -1.61
CA ILE A 36 8.29 -4.45 -2.68
C ILE A 36 8.14 -5.04 -4.08
N PRO A 37 8.87 -6.12 -4.46
CA PRO A 37 8.64 -6.75 -5.76
C PRO A 37 7.22 -7.30 -5.92
N ILE A 38 6.63 -7.77 -4.84
CA ILE A 38 5.26 -8.30 -4.86
C ILE A 38 4.27 -7.18 -5.13
N ILE A 39 4.48 -6.02 -4.51
CA ILE A 39 3.63 -4.84 -4.73
C ILE A 39 3.73 -4.38 -6.18
N ASP A 40 4.92 -4.38 -6.76
CA ASP A 40 5.10 -4.03 -8.17
C ASP A 40 4.38 -5.02 -9.10
N GLU A 41 4.42 -6.31 -8.81
CA GLU A 41 3.67 -7.32 -9.57
C GLU A 41 2.16 -7.07 -9.48
N LEU A 42 1.66 -6.84 -8.28
CA LEU A 42 0.23 -6.60 -8.07
C LEU A 42 -0.23 -5.33 -8.80
N ALA A 43 0.59 -4.29 -8.82
CA ALA A 43 0.26 -3.07 -9.54
C ALA A 43 0.01 -3.32 -11.01
N GLY A 44 0.81 -4.19 -11.64
CA GLY A 44 0.60 -4.56 -13.02
C GLY A 44 -0.62 -5.46 -13.23
N GLU A 45 -0.82 -6.44 -12.33
CA GLU A 45 -1.92 -7.40 -12.45
C GLU A 45 -3.29 -6.78 -12.22
N TYR A 46 -3.38 -5.77 -11.38
CA TYR A 46 -4.65 -5.12 -11.02
C TYR A 46 -4.83 -3.74 -11.64
N GLU A 47 -4.01 -3.39 -12.62
CA GLU A 47 -4.15 -2.11 -13.32
C GLU A 47 -5.57 -1.95 -13.85
N GLY A 48 -6.20 -0.80 -13.55
CA GLY A 48 -7.58 -0.53 -13.92
C GLY A 48 -8.62 -1.09 -12.97
N ARG A 49 -8.24 -1.96 -12.03
CA ARG A 49 -9.17 -2.56 -11.05
C ARG A 49 -8.88 -2.12 -9.63
N ALA A 50 -7.65 -1.76 -9.35
CA ALA A 50 -7.23 -1.26 -8.04
C ALA A 50 -6.06 -0.31 -8.24
N VAL A 51 -5.91 0.63 -7.31
CA VAL A 51 -4.75 1.53 -7.27
C VAL A 51 -3.76 0.95 -6.27
N ILE A 52 -2.59 0.58 -6.73
CA ILE A 52 -1.58 -0.05 -5.88
C ILE A 52 -0.34 0.83 -5.89
N GLY A 53 0.05 1.29 -4.72
CA GLY A 53 1.18 2.18 -4.58
C GLY A 53 2.06 1.84 -3.41
N LYS A 54 3.20 2.50 -3.36
CA LYS A 54 4.16 2.37 -2.27
C LYS A 54 4.52 3.75 -1.73
N CYS A 55 4.67 3.83 -0.42
CA CYS A 55 4.97 5.08 0.28
C CYS A 55 6.26 4.89 1.07
N ASP A 56 7.25 5.73 0.76
CA ASP A 56 8.53 5.73 1.48
C ASP A 56 8.31 6.43 2.82
N VAL A 57 8.47 5.69 3.91
CA VAL A 57 8.21 6.21 5.25
C VAL A 57 9.18 7.31 5.66
N ASP A 58 10.38 7.36 5.09
CA ASP A 58 11.38 8.35 5.45
C ASP A 58 11.08 9.74 4.88
N ASN A 59 10.27 9.81 3.83
CA ASN A 59 10.00 11.07 3.13
C ASN A 59 8.53 11.49 3.20
N ASN A 60 7.70 10.80 3.97
CA ASN A 60 6.26 11.05 4.00
C ASN A 60 5.70 10.97 5.42
N ASP A 61 6.31 11.70 6.34
CA ASP A 61 5.95 11.67 7.77
C ASP A 61 4.48 11.94 8.03
N ASP A 62 3.88 12.85 7.28
CA ASP A 62 2.47 13.22 7.47
C ASP A 62 1.54 12.04 7.18
N ILE A 63 1.82 11.31 6.10
CA ILE A 63 1.01 10.16 5.71
C ILE A 63 1.24 9.02 6.68
N VAL A 64 2.48 8.78 7.06
CA VAL A 64 2.85 7.77 8.05
C VAL A 64 2.12 8.01 9.36
N GLY A 65 2.11 9.25 9.83
CA GLY A 65 1.42 9.63 11.06
C GLY A 65 -0.09 9.44 10.95
N LYS A 66 -0.67 9.78 9.80
CA LYS A 66 -2.11 9.67 9.58
C LYS A 66 -2.59 8.22 9.71
N PHE A 67 -1.81 7.26 9.22
CA PHE A 67 -2.16 5.85 9.31
C PHE A 67 -1.58 5.14 10.53
N MET A 68 -0.87 5.89 11.37
CA MET A 68 -0.26 5.37 12.60
C MET A 68 0.64 4.17 12.33
N VAL A 69 1.43 4.23 11.25
CA VAL A 69 2.36 3.17 10.87
C VAL A 69 3.53 3.15 11.85
N ARG A 70 3.72 2.03 12.54
CA ARG A 70 4.80 1.86 13.53
C ARG A 70 5.80 0.80 13.13
N ASN A 71 5.37 -0.17 12.37
CA ASN A 71 6.21 -1.26 11.89
C ASN A 71 6.19 -1.28 10.37
N ILE A 72 7.30 -1.65 9.76
CA ILE A 72 7.38 -1.78 8.31
C ILE A 72 7.81 -3.20 7.96
N PRO A 73 7.29 -3.77 6.88
CA PRO A 73 6.25 -3.17 6.02
C PRO A 73 4.87 -3.17 6.68
N THR A 74 4.07 -2.18 6.34
CA THR A 74 2.64 -2.16 6.68
C THR A 74 1.88 -1.88 5.39
N ILE A 75 0.91 -2.72 5.06
CA ILE A 75 0.08 -2.54 3.88
C ILE A 75 -1.31 -2.13 4.35
N VAL A 76 -1.79 -1.01 3.82
CA VAL A 76 -3.09 -0.44 4.17
C VAL A 76 -4.03 -0.59 2.97
N PHE A 77 -5.23 -1.06 3.23
CA PHE A 77 -6.27 -1.24 2.21
C PHE A 77 -7.35 -0.20 2.44
N ILE A 78 -7.63 0.60 1.41
CA ILE A 78 -8.59 1.70 1.48
C ILE A 78 -9.69 1.47 0.45
N LYS A 79 -10.93 1.70 0.85
CA LYS A 79 -12.05 1.70 -0.08
C LYS A 79 -13.05 2.78 0.34
N GLY A 80 -13.49 3.59 -0.63
CA GLY A 80 -14.41 4.68 -0.32
C GLY A 80 -13.81 5.74 0.60
N GLY A 81 -12.49 5.94 0.52
CA GLY A 81 -11.80 6.92 1.36
C GLY A 81 -11.51 6.45 2.78
N GLN A 82 -11.84 5.21 3.12
CA GLN A 82 -11.68 4.68 4.49
C GLN A 82 -10.79 3.45 4.50
N VAL A 83 -9.98 3.33 5.56
CA VAL A 83 -9.17 2.13 5.78
C VAL A 83 -10.10 0.97 6.15
N VAL A 84 -10.08 -0.08 5.34
CA VAL A 84 -10.92 -1.25 5.55
C VAL A 84 -10.15 -2.48 6.02
N ASP A 85 -8.82 -2.49 5.84
CA ASP A 85 -7.98 -3.59 6.30
C ASP A 85 -6.53 -3.14 6.38
N LYS A 86 -5.71 -3.89 7.11
CA LYS A 86 -4.27 -3.68 7.23
C LYS A 86 -3.55 -5.03 7.28
N GLN A 87 -2.34 -5.06 6.77
CA GLN A 87 -1.43 -6.18 6.93
C GLN A 87 -0.12 -5.64 7.51
N VAL A 88 0.19 -6.00 8.75
CA VAL A 88 1.41 -5.53 9.43
C VAL A 88 2.46 -6.63 9.37
N GLY A 89 3.66 -6.27 8.96
CA GLY A 89 4.77 -7.19 8.86
C GLY A 89 4.81 -7.95 7.53
N ALA A 90 5.81 -8.81 7.39
CA ALA A 90 6.00 -9.58 6.17
C ALA A 90 4.81 -10.50 5.90
N CYS A 91 4.47 -10.66 4.63
CA CYS A 91 3.37 -11.53 4.21
C CYS A 91 3.64 -12.03 2.81
N THR A 92 2.84 -13.00 2.34
CA THR A 92 2.95 -13.54 1.00
C THR A 92 2.07 -12.78 0.03
N LYS A 93 2.36 -12.93 -1.27
CA LYS A 93 1.49 -12.38 -2.32
C LYS A 93 0.07 -12.92 -2.17
N ALA A 94 -0.08 -14.21 -1.85
CA ALA A 94 -1.39 -14.84 -1.67
C ALA A 94 -2.19 -14.17 -0.55
N ASP A 95 -1.53 -13.78 0.54
CA ASP A 95 -2.19 -13.07 1.64
C ASP A 95 -2.77 -11.74 1.18
N LEU A 96 -2.01 -10.99 0.38
CA LEU A 96 -2.44 -9.70 -0.14
C LEU A 96 -3.57 -9.85 -1.15
N VAL A 97 -3.46 -10.82 -2.06
CA VAL A 97 -4.50 -11.09 -3.05
C VAL A 97 -5.82 -11.43 -2.37
N LYS A 98 -5.77 -12.25 -1.34
CA LYS A 98 -6.96 -12.63 -0.59
C LYS A 98 -7.68 -11.42 -0.01
N LYS A 99 -6.93 -10.49 0.58
CA LYS A 99 -7.51 -9.27 1.14
C LYS A 99 -8.03 -8.33 0.05
N LEU A 100 -7.29 -8.18 -1.04
CA LEU A 100 -7.65 -7.29 -2.14
C LEU A 100 -8.91 -7.79 -2.86
N GLU A 101 -9.01 -9.09 -3.13
CA GLU A 101 -10.16 -9.66 -3.83
C GLU A 101 -11.48 -9.41 -3.09
N LYS A 102 -11.45 -9.28 -1.78
CA LYS A 102 -12.64 -8.96 -0.99
C LYS A 102 -13.15 -7.55 -1.25
N LEU A 103 -12.34 -6.69 -1.81
CA LEU A 103 -12.67 -5.29 -2.04
C LEU A 103 -13.11 -4.99 -3.47
N LEU A 104 -12.92 -5.93 -4.37
CA LEU A 104 -13.23 -5.74 -5.79
C LEU A 104 -14.71 -5.84 -6.12
#